data_9068bed082164b9170536cbd681b8915
#
_entry.id   9068bed082164b9170536cbd681b8915
#
_cell.length_a   1.000
_cell.length_b   1.000
_cell.length_c   1.000
_cell.angle_alpha   90.00
_cell.angle_beta   90.00
_cell.angle_gamma   90.00
#
_symmetry.space_group_name_H-M   'P 1'
#
loop_
_entity.id
_entity.type
_entity.pdbx_description
1 polymer ?
#
loop_
_entity_poly.entity_id
_entity_poly.type
_entity_poly.pdbx_seq_one_letter_code
_entity_poly.pdbx_strand_id
1 'polypeptide(L)' 'MSELSRSEYQIMCYFYELNQSLTKHELLEILPELNKNTTAAVISSLLNKGYLTVAEIKYSQNVLARAYR' A
#
# COMPACT_ATOMS: atom_id res chain seq x y z
N MET A 1 -15.74 11.49 -9.98
CA MET A 1 -15.34 10.83 -8.73
C MET A 1 -14.62 9.53 -9.04
N SER A 2 -13.45 9.36 -8.46
CA SER A 2 -12.67 8.14 -8.71
C SER A 2 -13.23 6.97 -7.90
N GLU A 3 -13.51 5.89 -8.59
CA GLU A 3 -13.93 4.67 -7.93
C GLU A 3 -12.72 3.79 -7.68
N LEU A 4 -12.74 3.05 -6.59
CA LEU A 4 -11.69 2.11 -6.28
C LEU A 4 -12.00 0.77 -6.94
N SER A 5 -10.98 0.16 -7.53
CA SER A 5 -11.10 -1.21 -8.00
C SER A 5 -11.18 -2.13 -6.79
N ARG A 6 -11.53 -3.40 -7.04
CA ARG A 6 -11.62 -4.38 -5.97
C ARG A 6 -10.30 -4.53 -5.21
N SER A 7 -9.19 -4.57 -5.94
CA SER A 7 -7.86 -4.69 -5.34
C SER A 7 -7.50 -3.46 -4.54
N GLU A 8 -7.82 -2.27 -5.06
CA GLU A 8 -7.58 -1.02 -4.35
C GLU A 8 -8.37 -0.98 -3.06
N TYR A 9 -9.63 -1.34 -3.11
CA TYR A 9 -10.50 -1.37 -1.95
C TYR A 9 -9.96 -2.33 -0.89
N GLN A 10 -9.56 -3.52 -1.30
CA GLN A 10 -9.02 -4.53 -0.40
C GLN A 10 -7.78 -4.02 0.33
N ILE A 11 -6.87 -3.40 -0.40
CA ILE A 11 -5.64 -2.85 0.19
C ILE A 11 -5.96 -1.71 1.15
N MET A 12 -6.89 -0.82 0.77
CA MET A 12 -7.28 0.27 1.65
C MET A 12 -7.91 -0.24 2.95
N CYS A 13 -8.64 -1.33 2.91
CA CYS A 13 -9.20 -1.93 4.11
C CYS A 13 -8.11 -2.34 5.11
N TYR A 14 -7.00 -2.88 4.62
CA TYR A 14 -5.90 -3.25 5.49
C TYR A 14 -5.24 -2.02 6.12
N PHE A 15 -5.02 -0.97 5.34
CA PHE A 15 -4.50 0.27 5.90
C PHE A 15 -5.41 0.82 6.99
N TYR A 16 -6.71 0.77 6.74
CA TYR A 16 -7.68 1.28 7.67
C TYR A 16 -7.74 0.46 8.96
N GLU A 17 -7.78 -0.87 8.84
CA GLU A 17 -7.88 -1.76 9.99
C GLU A 17 -6.64 -1.74 10.86
N LEU A 18 -5.46 -1.77 10.25
CA LEU A 18 -4.20 -1.80 10.99
C LEU A 18 -3.85 -0.43 11.56
N ASN A 19 -4.39 0.63 10.96
CA ASN A 19 -4.19 2.01 11.42
C ASN A 19 -2.70 2.34 11.63
N GLN A 20 -1.87 1.92 10.67
CA GLN A 20 -0.44 2.18 10.71
C GLN A 20 0.08 2.33 9.29
N SER A 21 1.26 2.93 9.16
CA SER A 21 1.90 3.04 7.86
C SER A 21 2.50 1.69 7.45
N LEU A 22 2.38 1.36 6.18
CA LEU A 22 2.85 0.08 5.64
C LEU A 22 3.67 0.32 4.39
N THR A 23 4.75 -0.45 4.24
CA THR A 23 5.54 -0.47 3.01
C THR A 23 4.92 -1.47 2.04
N LYS A 24 5.35 -1.41 0.77
CA LYS A 24 4.93 -2.40 -0.22
C LYS A 24 5.28 -3.82 0.22
N HIS A 25 6.46 -3.98 0.80
CA HIS A 25 6.92 -5.29 1.26
C HIS A 25 6.01 -5.84 2.36
N GLU A 26 5.64 -4.99 3.31
CA GLU A 26 4.73 -5.38 4.38
C GLU A 26 3.37 -5.80 3.83
N LEU A 27 2.87 -5.08 2.84
CA LEU A 27 1.61 -5.45 2.18
C LEU A 27 1.70 -6.80 1.47
N LEU A 28 2.83 -7.09 0.83
CA LEU A 28 3.02 -8.37 0.17
C LEU A 28 3.06 -9.52 1.16
N GLU A 29 3.56 -9.29 2.37
CA GLU A 29 3.54 -10.30 3.41
C GLU A 29 2.11 -10.57 3.93
N ILE A 30 1.31 -9.51 4.01
CA ILE A 30 -0.08 -9.62 4.45
C ILE A 30 -0.95 -10.26 3.38
N LEU A 31 -0.71 -9.91 2.12
CA LEU A 31 -1.50 -10.34 0.97
C LEU A 31 -0.61 -11.07 -0.04
N PRO A 32 -0.15 -12.27 0.29
CA PRO A 32 0.76 -12.99 -0.61
C PRO A 32 0.13 -13.42 -1.94
N GLU A 33 -1.20 -13.42 -2.03
CA GLU A 33 -1.88 -13.73 -3.29
C GLU A 33 -1.75 -12.61 -4.32
N LEU A 34 -1.38 -11.42 -3.89
CA LEU A 34 -1.11 -10.33 -4.83
C LEU A 34 0.35 -10.38 -5.25
N ASN A 35 0.61 -10.24 -6.54
CA ASN A 35 1.99 -10.21 -6.99
C ASN A 35 2.58 -8.81 -6.77
N LYS A 36 3.91 -8.75 -6.85
CA LYS A 36 4.65 -7.51 -6.62
C LYS A 36 4.23 -6.40 -7.57
N ASN A 37 4.02 -6.72 -8.83
CA ASN A 37 3.64 -5.74 -9.84
C ASN A 37 2.24 -5.17 -9.58
N THR A 38 1.30 -6.03 -9.21
CA THR A 38 -0.06 -5.60 -8.88
C THR A 38 -0.06 -4.69 -7.67
N THR A 39 0.66 -5.06 -6.62
CA THR A 39 0.75 -4.25 -5.41
C THR A 39 1.32 -2.87 -5.71
N ALA A 40 2.41 -2.82 -6.48
CA ALA A 40 3.02 -1.54 -6.85
C ALA A 40 2.07 -0.66 -7.66
N ALA A 41 1.35 -1.25 -8.62
CA ALA A 41 0.40 -0.52 -9.44
C ALA A 41 -0.75 0.03 -8.61
N VAL A 42 -1.28 -0.77 -7.70
CA VAL A 42 -2.39 -0.35 -6.84
C VAL A 42 -1.96 0.78 -5.92
N ILE A 43 -0.78 0.69 -5.31
CA ILE A 43 -0.29 1.76 -4.45
C ILE A 43 -0.10 3.05 -5.24
N SER A 44 0.49 2.99 -6.44
CA SER A 44 0.63 4.16 -7.29
C SER A 44 -0.72 4.79 -7.62
N SER A 45 -1.71 3.96 -7.94
CA SER A 45 -3.05 4.44 -8.24
C SER A 45 -3.67 5.14 -7.03
N LEU A 46 -3.55 4.56 -5.85
CA LEU A 46 -4.11 5.15 -4.64
C LEU A 46 -3.43 6.45 -4.27
N LEU A 47 -2.12 6.56 -4.49
CA LEU A 47 -1.40 7.82 -4.29
C LEU A 47 -1.90 8.89 -5.26
N ASN A 48 -2.06 8.55 -6.54
CA ASN A 48 -2.56 9.48 -7.54
C ASN A 48 -3.98 9.96 -7.26
N LYS A 49 -4.80 9.09 -6.70
CA LYS A 49 -6.18 9.41 -6.36
C LYS A 49 -6.31 10.16 -5.04
N GLY A 50 -5.22 10.24 -4.27
CA GLY A 50 -5.21 10.95 -2.99
C GLY A 50 -5.71 10.14 -1.80
N TYR A 51 -5.89 8.84 -1.96
CA TYR A 51 -6.30 7.99 -0.84
C TYR A 51 -5.15 7.61 0.07
N LEU A 52 -3.93 7.59 -0.46
CA LEU A 52 -2.72 7.31 0.33
C LEU A 52 -1.73 8.44 0.17
N THR A 53 -0.88 8.58 1.17
CA THR A 53 0.26 9.51 1.12
C THR A 53 1.49 8.77 1.63
N VAL A 54 2.66 9.32 1.32
CA VAL A 54 3.91 8.80 1.91
C VAL A 54 3.98 9.36 3.33
N ALA A 55 3.78 8.48 4.31
CA ALA A 55 3.72 8.87 5.70
C ALA A 55 5.10 8.96 6.35
N GLU A 56 6.00 8.05 6.00
CA GLU A 56 7.33 8.02 6.58
C GLU A 56 8.25 7.15 5.73
N ILE A 57 9.53 7.20 6.04
CA ILE A 57 10.54 6.31 5.45
C ILE A 57 10.92 5.31 6.53
N LYS A 58 10.78 4.03 6.23
CA LYS A 58 11.12 2.94 7.15
C LYS A 58 12.30 2.16 6.64
N TYR A 59 13.04 1.59 7.57
CA TYR A 59 14.09 0.64 7.25
C TYR A 59 13.46 -0.74 7.12
N SER A 60 13.51 -1.31 5.93
CA SER A 60 12.91 -2.61 5.66
C SER A 60 13.93 -3.46 4.90
N GLN A 61 14.28 -4.62 5.46
CA GLN A 61 15.24 -5.55 4.85
C GLN A 61 16.55 -4.86 4.45
N ASN A 62 17.08 -4.04 5.35
CA ASN A 62 18.34 -3.29 5.16
C ASN A 62 18.27 -2.25 4.03
N VAL A 63 17.08 -1.85 3.64
CA VAL A 63 16.86 -0.83 2.61
C VAL A 63 15.82 0.17 3.11
N LEU A 64 16.05 1.45 2.81
CA LEU A 64 15.05 2.46 3.11
C LEU A 64 13.87 2.30 2.14
N ALA A 65 12.68 2.27 2.68
CA ALA A 65 11.46 2.10 1.90
C ALA A 65 10.40 3.11 2.35
N ARG A 66 9.60 3.57 1.38
CA ARG A 66 8.48 4.46 1.70
C ARG A 66 7.36 3.67 2.34
N ALA A 67 6.85 4.19 3.44
CA ALA A 67 5.67 3.64 4.10
C ALA A 67 4.49 4.56 3.81
N TYR A 68 3.36 3.98 3.45
CA TYR A 68 2.16 4.71 3.03
C TYR A 68 1.09 4.64 4.10
N ARG A 69 0.21 5.61 4.08
CA ARG A 69 -0.89 5.64 5.02
C ARG A 69 -2.15 6.28 4.44
#